data_cd095bcc210efb45d9dd8d7942883032
#
_entry.id   cd095bcc210efb45d9dd8d7942883032
#
_cell.length_a   1.000
_cell.length_b   1.000
_cell.length_c   1.000
_cell.angle_alpha   90.00
_cell.angle_beta   90.00
_cell.angle_gamma   90.00
#
_symmetry.space_group_name_H-M   'P 1'
#
loop_
_entity.id
_entity.type
_entity.pdbx_description
1 polymer ?
#
loop_
_entity_poly.entity_id
_entity_poly.type
_entity_poly.pdbx_seq_one_letter_code
_entity_poly.pdbx_strand_id
1 'polypeptide(L)'
;MGFIKKLVIVICLFVFYRCDSDITQNKKLSDIESLQLKASFVDLKNKKVDLTSFKGKKVIINHWATWCSPCIKEMPGMIKAQQVLKDYNYTFLLVSDENISKISKFKNDKKYDFNFLKSVGSNETFGIYSLPTSYIFNEKGIKIETIVGTVVWDSEKMINKLKAF
;
A
#
# COMPACT_ATOMS: atom_id res chain seq x y z
N MET A 1 41.55 36.16 22.95
CA MET A 1 41.10 34.86 23.48
C MET A 1 39.58 34.74 23.64
N GLY A 2 38.80 35.80 23.56
CA GLY A 2 37.33 35.77 23.72
C GLY A 2 36.51 35.42 22.46
N PHE A 3 37.04 35.73 21.26
CA PHE A 3 36.30 35.55 20.02
C PHE A 3 36.26 34.07 19.55
N ILE A 4 37.31 33.34 19.77
CA ILE A 4 37.40 31.91 19.38
C ILE A 4 36.51 31.03 20.25
N LYS A 5 36.35 31.34 21.56
CA LYS A 5 35.43 30.58 22.46
C LYS A 5 33.96 30.80 22.09
N LYS A 6 33.54 31.99 21.63
CA LYS A 6 32.15 32.23 21.18
C LYS A 6 31.85 31.53 19.87
N LEU A 7 32.81 31.44 18.95
CA LEU A 7 32.62 30.77 17.66
C LEU A 7 32.46 29.26 17.83
N VAL A 8 33.24 28.64 18.73
CA VAL A 8 33.15 27.19 19.00
C VAL A 8 31.81 26.83 19.64
N ILE A 9 31.27 27.66 20.55
CA ILE A 9 29.97 27.40 21.19
C ILE A 9 28.82 27.50 20.17
N VAL A 10 28.87 28.43 19.21
CA VAL A 10 27.84 28.55 18.16
C VAL A 10 27.89 27.38 17.20
N ILE A 11 29.08 26.88 16.84
CA ILE A 11 29.23 25.70 15.98
C ILE A 11 28.73 24.43 16.68
N CYS A 12 28.99 24.27 17.99
CA CYS A 12 28.48 23.11 18.75
C CYS A 12 26.94 23.13 18.85
N LEU A 13 26.30 24.29 18.98
CA LEU A 13 24.83 24.37 19.03
C LEU A 13 24.18 24.02 17.68
N PHE A 14 24.82 24.31 16.54
CA PHE A 14 24.29 23.93 15.23
C PHE A 14 24.43 22.43 14.91
N VAL A 15 25.40 21.74 15.51
CA VAL A 15 25.59 20.29 15.32
C VAL A 15 24.52 19.49 16.07
N PHE A 16 24.05 19.97 17.23
CA PHE A 16 22.99 19.30 18.00
C PHE A 16 21.58 19.48 17.41
N TYR A 17 21.33 20.56 16.64
CA TYR A 17 20.00 20.79 16.03
C TYR A 17 19.73 19.95 14.78
N ARG A 18 20.73 19.33 14.14
CA ARG A 18 20.56 18.47 12.96
C ARG A 18 20.31 16.99 13.26
N CYS A 19 20.53 16.56 14.51
CA CYS A 19 20.47 15.13 14.84
C CYS A 19 19.07 14.65 15.26
N ASP A 20 18.14 15.55 15.61
CA ASP A 20 16.82 15.16 16.13
C ASP A 20 15.76 14.93 15.04
N SER A 21 15.90 15.60 13.88
CA SER A 21 14.95 15.46 12.79
C SER A 21 15.08 14.13 12.03
N ASP A 22 16.31 13.61 11.89
CA ASP A 22 16.57 12.36 11.17
C ASP A 22 16.17 11.12 11.99
N ILE A 23 16.28 11.16 13.31
CA ILE A 23 15.89 10.06 14.20
C ILE A 23 14.37 9.92 14.25
N THR A 24 13.63 11.03 14.25
CA THR A 24 12.16 11.03 14.31
C THR A 24 11.54 10.57 12.98
N GLN A 25 12.16 10.93 11.86
CA GLN A 25 11.71 10.46 10.53
C GLN A 25 12.03 8.99 10.30
N ASN A 26 13.21 8.52 10.71
CA ASN A 26 13.58 7.11 10.60
C ASN A 26 12.71 6.21 11.51
N LYS A 27 12.38 6.67 12.72
CA LYS A 27 11.47 5.94 13.63
C LYS A 27 10.05 5.86 13.06
N LYS A 28 9.53 6.96 12.52
CA LYS A 28 8.20 6.98 11.87
C LYS A 28 8.16 6.11 10.62
N LEU A 29 9.25 6.04 9.85
CA LEU A 29 9.37 5.18 8.67
C LEU A 29 9.44 3.70 9.06
N SER A 30 10.22 3.34 10.11
CA SER A 30 10.30 1.97 10.63
C SER A 30 8.99 1.50 11.26
N ASP A 31 8.24 2.39 11.91
CA ASP A 31 6.93 2.08 12.50
C ASP A 31 5.86 1.85 11.42
N ILE A 32 5.91 2.60 10.32
CA ILE A 32 5.02 2.39 9.16
C ILE A 32 5.40 1.09 8.44
N GLU A 33 6.67 0.81 8.27
CA GLU A 33 7.18 -0.42 7.65
C GLU A 33 6.86 -1.66 8.50
N SER A 34 6.93 -1.55 9.83
CA SER A 34 6.59 -2.64 10.76
C SER A 34 5.08 -2.92 10.83
N LEU A 35 4.22 -1.93 10.65
CA LEU A 35 2.76 -2.10 10.56
C LEU A 35 2.35 -2.81 9.26
N GLN A 36 3.06 -2.57 8.16
CA GLN A 36 2.81 -3.20 6.87
C GLN A 36 3.34 -4.64 6.80
N LEU A 37 4.45 -4.94 7.48
CA LEU A 37 4.96 -6.30 7.65
C LEU A 37 4.10 -7.17 8.59
N LYS A 38 3.25 -6.57 9.42
CA LYS A 38 2.30 -7.28 10.30
C LYS A 38 0.99 -7.66 9.60
N ALA A 39 0.70 -7.09 8.43
CA ALA A 39 -0.45 -7.50 7.65
C ALA A 39 -0.26 -8.95 7.19
N SER A 40 -0.96 -9.87 7.80
CA SER A 40 -0.99 -11.27 7.41
C SER A 40 -2.10 -11.47 6.40
N PHE A 41 -1.76 -11.92 5.21
CA PHE A 41 -2.71 -12.30 4.17
C PHE A 41 -2.60 -13.80 3.88
N VAL A 42 -3.73 -14.38 3.51
CA VAL A 42 -3.80 -15.74 2.97
C VAL A 42 -4.45 -15.71 1.60
N ASP A 43 -4.06 -16.64 0.74
CA ASP A 43 -4.72 -16.87 -0.55
C ASP A 43 -6.06 -17.60 -0.36
N LEU A 44 -6.79 -17.80 -1.45
CA LEU A 44 -8.09 -18.49 -1.42
C LEU A 44 -7.98 -20.00 -1.11
N LYS A 45 -6.77 -20.55 -0.99
CA LYS A 45 -6.48 -21.90 -0.49
C LYS A 45 -6.04 -21.91 0.97
N ASN A 46 -6.19 -20.75 1.67
CA ASN A 46 -5.77 -20.53 3.05
C ASN A 46 -4.26 -20.67 3.28
N LYS A 47 -3.45 -20.52 2.24
CA LYS A 47 -1.99 -20.51 2.34
C LYS A 47 -1.52 -19.08 2.62
N LYS A 48 -0.62 -18.93 3.60
CA LYS A 48 -0.02 -17.63 3.93
C LYS A 48 0.69 -17.04 2.71
N VAL A 49 0.42 -15.77 2.43
CA VAL A 49 1.08 -14.99 1.38
C VAL A 49 2.21 -14.18 1.99
N ASP A 50 3.41 -14.42 1.50
CA ASP A 50 4.58 -13.63 1.87
C ASP A 50 4.68 -12.41 0.96
N LEU A 51 4.47 -11.23 1.52
CA LEU A 51 4.58 -9.98 0.77
C LEU A 51 6.01 -9.69 0.29
N THR A 52 7.03 -10.32 0.89
CA THR A 52 8.41 -10.19 0.41
C THR A 52 8.62 -10.80 -0.97
N SER A 53 7.74 -11.71 -1.40
CA SER A 53 7.75 -12.29 -2.74
C SER A 53 7.42 -11.26 -3.85
N PHE A 54 6.88 -10.10 -3.47
CA PHE A 54 6.60 -9.00 -4.40
C PHE A 54 7.72 -7.95 -4.45
N LYS A 55 8.86 -8.14 -3.75
CA LYS A 55 10.02 -7.25 -3.89
C LYS A 55 10.43 -7.14 -5.37
N GLY A 56 10.77 -5.94 -5.79
CA GLY A 56 11.07 -5.62 -7.19
C GLY A 56 9.83 -5.35 -8.03
N LYS A 57 8.61 -5.45 -7.46
CA LYS A 57 7.36 -5.08 -8.15
C LYS A 57 6.73 -3.87 -7.48
N LYS A 58 6.03 -3.07 -8.26
CA LYS A 58 5.08 -2.08 -7.74
C LYS A 58 3.79 -2.80 -7.39
N VAL A 59 3.26 -2.56 -6.20
CA VAL A 59 2.09 -3.30 -5.71
C VAL A 59 0.96 -2.34 -5.38
N ILE A 60 -0.23 -2.63 -5.89
CA ILE A 60 -1.46 -1.96 -5.48
C ILE A 60 -2.25 -2.96 -4.62
N ILE A 61 -2.42 -2.62 -3.34
CA ILE A 61 -3.31 -3.36 -2.43
C ILE A 61 -4.61 -2.58 -2.33
N ASN A 62 -5.69 -3.15 -2.86
CA ASN A 62 -7.03 -2.57 -2.78
C ASN A 62 -7.84 -3.36 -1.75
N HIS A 63 -8.28 -2.68 -0.69
CA HIS A 63 -9.16 -3.23 0.32
C HIS A 63 -10.62 -3.05 -0.12
N TRP A 64 -11.36 -4.16 -0.14
CA TRP A 64 -12.71 -4.24 -0.67
C TRP A 64 -13.57 -5.25 0.10
N ALA A 65 -14.87 -5.32 -0.23
CA ALA A 65 -15.78 -6.36 0.26
C ALA A 65 -16.87 -6.67 -0.77
N THR A 66 -17.46 -7.86 -0.67
CA THR A 66 -18.53 -8.31 -1.60
C THR A 66 -19.80 -7.47 -1.51
N TRP A 67 -20.04 -6.83 -0.38
CA TRP A 67 -21.15 -5.90 -0.16
C TRP A 67 -20.83 -4.44 -0.50
N CYS A 68 -19.56 -4.11 -0.82
CA CYS A 68 -19.11 -2.76 -1.14
C CYS A 68 -19.41 -2.44 -2.62
N SER A 69 -20.57 -1.89 -2.91
CA SER A 69 -20.99 -1.53 -4.28
C SER A 69 -19.99 -0.62 -4.99
N PRO A 70 -19.44 0.47 -4.39
CA PRO A 70 -18.43 1.29 -5.05
C PRO A 70 -17.16 0.52 -5.37
N CYS A 71 -16.71 -0.42 -4.50
CA CYS A 71 -15.55 -1.27 -4.77
C CYS A 71 -15.75 -2.14 -6.02
N ILE A 72 -16.94 -2.75 -6.15
CA ILE A 72 -17.25 -3.61 -7.28
C ILE A 72 -17.34 -2.81 -8.60
N LYS A 73 -17.85 -1.58 -8.52
CA LYS A 73 -17.98 -0.70 -9.68
C LYS A 73 -16.63 -0.28 -10.29
N GLU A 74 -15.57 -0.18 -9.49
CA GLU A 74 -14.24 0.19 -9.99
C GLU A 74 -13.44 -1.00 -10.57
N MET A 75 -13.79 -2.24 -10.26
CA MET A 75 -13.05 -3.43 -10.70
C MET A 75 -12.87 -3.57 -12.21
N PRO A 76 -13.87 -3.28 -13.07
CA PRO A 76 -13.65 -3.31 -14.51
C PRO A 76 -12.56 -2.35 -14.99
N GLY A 77 -12.49 -1.14 -14.42
CA GLY A 77 -11.40 -0.19 -14.69
C GLY A 77 -10.06 -0.68 -14.17
N MET A 78 -10.04 -1.37 -13.00
CA MET A 78 -8.82 -1.99 -12.47
C MET A 78 -8.27 -3.08 -13.39
N ILE A 79 -9.12 -3.90 -14.03
CA ILE A 79 -8.69 -4.92 -14.99
C ILE A 79 -7.96 -4.28 -16.17
N LYS A 80 -8.55 -3.22 -16.75
CA LYS A 80 -7.91 -2.49 -17.85
C LYS A 80 -6.59 -1.86 -17.41
N ALA A 81 -6.57 -1.22 -16.22
CA ALA A 81 -5.34 -0.66 -15.66
C ALA A 81 -4.27 -1.74 -15.44
N GLN A 82 -4.64 -2.91 -14.91
CA GLN A 82 -3.74 -4.04 -14.73
C GLN A 82 -3.09 -4.49 -16.04
N GLN A 83 -3.86 -4.53 -17.13
CA GLN A 83 -3.34 -4.89 -18.46
C GLN A 83 -2.32 -3.85 -18.96
N VAL A 84 -2.64 -2.55 -18.88
CA VAL A 84 -1.76 -1.46 -19.31
C VAL A 84 -0.50 -1.37 -18.45
N LEU A 85 -0.62 -1.61 -17.15
CA LEU A 85 0.47 -1.45 -16.17
C LEU A 85 1.32 -2.70 -16.00
N LYS A 86 1.01 -3.80 -16.70
CA LYS A 86 1.80 -5.03 -16.69
C LYS A 86 3.26 -4.79 -17.08
N ASP A 87 3.49 -4.00 -18.12
CA ASP A 87 4.83 -3.66 -18.62
C ASP A 87 5.57 -2.65 -17.70
N TYR A 88 4.87 -2.07 -16.74
CA TYR A 88 5.39 -1.19 -15.70
C TYR A 88 5.60 -1.91 -14.36
N ASN A 89 5.58 -3.24 -14.39
CA ASN A 89 5.86 -4.13 -13.27
C ASN A 89 4.87 -4.00 -12.09
N TYR A 90 3.61 -3.66 -12.37
CA TYR A 90 2.57 -3.59 -11.36
C TYR A 90 1.92 -4.95 -11.09
N THR A 91 1.57 -5.17 -9.82
CA THR A 91 0.74 -6.29 -9.36
C THR A 91 -0.42 -5.74 -8.54
N PHE A 92 -1.64 -6.21 -8.83
CA PHE A 92 -2.84 -5.86 -8.09
C PHE A 92 -3.21 -6.98 -7.12
N LEU A 93 -3.38 -6.64 -5.85
CA LEU A 93 -3.82 -7.52 -4.78
C LEU A 93 -5.15 -6.98 -4.23
N LEU A 94 -6.22 -7.75 -4.37
CA LEU A 94 -7.54 -7.39 -3.86
C LEU A 94 -7.77 -8.10 -2.53
N VAL A 95 -7.76 -7.35 -1.45
CA VAL A 95 -7.79 -7.86 -0.07
C VAL A 95 -9.17 -7.62 0.54
N SER A 96 -9.77 -8.66 1.10
CA SER A 96 -10.99 -8.58 1.89
C SER A 96 -10.81 -9.27 3.23
N ASP A 97 -11.49 -8.80 4.27
CA ASP A 97 -11.56 -9.44 5.59
C ASP A 97 -12.69 -10.47 5.69
N GLU A 98 -13.47 -10.62 4.62
CA GLU A 98 -14.55 -11.61 4.57
C GLU A 98 -14.01 -13.06 4.51
N ASN A 99 -14.90 -14.02 4.72
CA ASN A 99 -14.55 -15.44 4.62
C ASN A 99 -14.12 -15.81 3.21
N ILE A 100 -13.11 -16.70 3.09
CA ILE A 100 -12.58 -17.21 1.82
C ILE A 100 -13.69 -17.73 0.91
N SER A 101 -14.72 -18.39 1.45
CA SER A 101 -15.86 -18.91 0.67
C SER A 101 -16.62 -17.80 -0.06
N LYS A 102 -16.86 -16.65 0.60
CA LYS A 102 -17.51 -15.48 -0.02
C LYS A 102 -16.64 -14.86 -1.12
N ILE A 103 -15.35 -14.67 -0.84
CA ILE A 103 -14.40 -14.11 -1.81
C ILE A 103 -14.28 -15.04 -3.03
N SER A 104 -14.17 -16.35 -2.81
CA SER A 104 -14.08 -17.36 -3.88
C SER A 104 -15.33 -17.40 -4.72
N LYS A 105 -16.52 -17.36 -4.08
CA LYS A 105 -17.79 -17.29 -4.81
C LYS A 105 -17.84 -16.05 -5.69
N PHE A 106 -17.52 -14.89 -5.14
CA PHE A 106 -17.49 -13.64 -5.90
C PHE A 106 -16.53 -13.72 -7.09
N LYS A 107 -15.30 -14.19 -6.89
CA LYS A 107 -14.31 -14.39 -7.96
C LYS A 107 -14.87 -15.25 -9.08
N ASN A 108 -15.49 -16.39 -8.74
CA ASN A 108 -16.00 -17.35 -9.71
C ASN A 108 -17.22 -16.78 -10.47
N ASP A 109 -18.13 -16.10 -9.76
CA ASP A 109 -19.33 -15.49 -10.37
C ASP A 109 -18.96 -14.36 -11.35
N LYS A 110 -17.97 -13.54 -11.00
CA LYS A 110 -17.52 -12.39 -11.81
C LYS A 110 -16.46 -12.74 -12.85
N LYS A 111 -15.78 -13.89 -12.69
CA LYS A 111 -14.67 -14.35 -13.55
C LYS A 111 -13.52 -13.32 -13.62
N TYR A 112 -13.29 -12.58 -12.54
CA TYR A 112 -12.21 -11.61 -12.46
C TYR A 112 -10.87 -12.30 -12.21
N ASP A 113 -9.86 -11.91 -13.00
CA ASP A 113 -8.48 -12.42 -12.89
C ASP A 113 -7.62 -11.46 -12.07
N PHE A 114 -7.93 -11.37 -10.77
CA PHE A 114 -7.11 -10.69 -9.79
C PHE A 114 -6.50 -11.66 -8.78
N ASN A 115 -5.43 -11.24 -8.12
CA ASN A 115 -4.93 -11.91 -6.92
C ASN A 115 -5.82 -11.55 -5.73
N PHE A 116 -6.87 -12.33 -5.51
CA PHE A 116 -7.74 -12.16 -4.35
C PHE A 116 -7.11 -12.78 -3.11
N LEU A 117 -7.08 -12.01 -2.04
CA LEU A 117 -6.51 -12.40 -0.76
C LEU A 117 -7.52 -12.14 0.36
N LYS A 118 -7.39 -12.92 1.44
CA LYS A 118 -8.06 -12.64 2.71
C LYS A 118 -7.08 -12.03 3.69
N SER A 119 -7.46 -10.94 4.38
CA SER A 119 -6.72 -10.46 5.53
C SER A 119 -7.00 -11.32 6.78
N VAL A 120 -5.97 -11.56 7.60
CA VAL A 120 -6.11 -12.35 8.83
C VAL A 120 -6.73 -11.52 9.96
N GLY A 121 -6.71 -10.18 9.87
CA GLY A 121 -7.41 -9.25 10.76
C GLY A 121 -8.54 -8.52 10.05
N SER A 122 -9.38 -7.82 10.82
CA SER A 122 -10.40 -6.93 10.27
C SER A 122 -9.77 -5.68 9.65
N ASN A 123 -10.51 -5.00 8.78
CA ASN A 123 -10.05 -3.76 8.16
C ASN A 123 -9.65 -2.70 9.20
N GLU A 124 -10.39 -2.58 10.31
CA GLU A 124 -10.09 -1.63 11.38
C GLU A 124 -8.74 -1.91 12.05
N THR A 125 -8.36 -3.21 12.18
CA THR A 125 -7.04 -3.61 12.72
C THR A 125 -5.89 -3.06 11.87
N PHE A 126 -6.14 -2.80 10.58
CA PHE A 126 -5.20 -2.20 9.64
C PHE A 126 -5.39 -0.69 9.46
N GLY A 127 -6.24 -0.07 10.28
CA GLY A 127 -6.54 1.37 10.19
C GLY A 127 -7.41 1.74 8.98
N ILE A 128 -8.16 0.78 8.44
CA ILE A 128 -9.04 0.97 7.28
C ILE A 128 -10.48 1.10 7.77
N TYR A 129 -11.00 2.31 7.71
CA TYR A 129 -12.35 2.67 8.18
C TYR A 129 -13.33 2.96 7.06
N SER A 130 -12.86 2.92 5.81
CA SER A 130 -13.68 3.17 4.62
C SER A 130 -13.25 2.28 3.47
N LEU A 131 -14.22 1.78 2.69
CA LEU A 131 -13.97 0.99 1.49
C LEU A 131 -14.52 1.71 0.25
N PRO A 132 -13.83 1.63 -0.90
CA PRO A 132 -12.52 1.03 -1.06
C PRO A 132 -11.40 1.88 -0.47
N THR A 133 -10.31 1.25 -0.03
CA THR A 133 -9.05 1.92 0.31
C THR A 133 -7.92 1.23 -0.43
N SER A 134 -7.09 2.00 -1.12
CA SER A 134 -5.97 1.47 -1.89
C SER A 134 -4.64 1.99 -1.37
N TYR A 135 -3.68 1.10 -1.20
CA TYR A 135 -2.29 1.41 -0.91
C TYR A 135 -1.43 1.12 -2.13
N ILE A 136 -0.53 2.03 -2.48
CA ILE A 136 0.41 1.87 -3.59
C ILE A 136 1.82 1.80 -3.03
N PHE A 137 2.54 0.76 -3.43
CA PHE A 137 3.92 0.49 -3.02
C PHE A 137 4.84 0.51 -4.23
N ASN A 138 6.04 1.06 -4.05
CA ASN A 138 7.11 1.00 -5.05
C ASN A 138 7.84 -0.36 -5.01
N GLU A 139 8.84 -0.54 -5.90
CA GLU A 139 9.63 -1.78 -6.01
C GLU A 139 10.43 -2.12 -4.74
N LYS A 140 10.69 -1.13 -3.87
CA LYS A 140 11.37 -1.32 -2.58
C LYS A 140 10.40 -1.77 -1.49
N GLY A 141 9.09 -1.87 -1.78
CA GLY A 141 8.04 -2.19 -0.81
C GLY A 141 7.69 -1.00 0.09
N ILE A 142 8.09 0.22 -0.28
CA ILE A 142 7.74 1.44 0.44
C ILE A 142 6.37 1.92 -0.04
N LYS A 143 5.45 2.16 0.89
CA LYS A 143 4.15 2.75 0.57
C LYS A 143 4.34 4.20 0.14
N ILE A 144 3.98 4.50 -1.10
CA ILE A 144 4.13 5.82 -1.71
C ILE A 144 2.81 6.59 -1.75
N GLU A 145 1.67 5.90 -1.69
CA GLU A 145 0.37 6.55 -1.72
C GLU A 145 -0.70 5.75 -0.97
N THR A 146 -1.68 6.48 -0.44
CA THR A 146 -2.94 5.95 0.09
C THR A 146 -4.09 6.69 -0.57
N ILE A 147 -5.03 5.95 -1.16
CA ILE A 147 -6.24 6.50 -1.76
C ILE A 147 -7.44 5.94 -1.02
N VAL A 148 -8.28 6.81 -0.46
CA VAL A 148 -9.53 6.44 0.20
C VAL A 148 -10.69 6.83 -0.72
N GLY A 149 -11.60 5.89 -0.98
CA GLY A 149 -12.71 6.07 -1.91
C GLY A 149 -12.40 5.54 -3.31
N THR A 150 -13.38 5.68 -4.20
CA THR A 150 -13.36 5.13 -5.56
C THR A 150 -12.36 5.83 -6.47
N VAL A 151 -11.77 5.05 -7.38
CA VAL A 151 -10.81 5.51 -8.38
C VAL A 151 -11.28 5.11 -9.77
N VAL A 152 -11.14 6.02 -10.73
CA VAL A 152 -11.28 5.69 -12.17
C VAL A 152 -9.92 5.18 -12.65
N TRP A 153 -9.64 3.89 -12.39
CA TRP A 153 -8.33 3.26 -12.57
C TRP A 153 -7.82 3.30 -14.01
N ASP A 154 -8.72 3.18 -14.99
CA ASP A 154 -8.42 3.22 -16.43
C ASP A 154 -8.40 4.62 -17.01
N SER A 155 -8.54 5.68 -16.19
CA SER A 155 -8.39 7.05 -16.70
C SER A 155 -6.94 7.34 -17.09
N GLU A 156 -6.76 8.13 -18.15
CA GLU A 156 -5.45 8.56 -18.60
C GLU A 156 -4.64 9.22 -17.48
N LYS A 157 -5.29 10.07 -16.68
CA LYS A 157 -4.68 10.73 -15.52
C LYS A 157 -4.11 9.72 -14.52
N MET A 158 -4.88 8.68 -14.16
CA MET A 158 -4.45 7.67 -13.19
C MET A 158 -3.34 6.79 -13.78
N ILE A 159 -3.49 6.34 -15.02
CA ILE A 159 -2.48 5.54 -15.71
C ILE A 159 -1.15 6.30 -15.80
N ASN A 160 -1.16 7.57 -16.23
CA ASN A 160 0.05 8.38 -16.32
C ASN A 160 0.68 8.62 -14.95
N LYS A 161 -0.13 8.84 -13.90
CA LYS A 161 0.35 8.94 -12.53
C LYS A 161 1.09 7.66 -12.10
N LEU A 162 0.49 6.50 -12.32
CA LEU A 162 1.07 5.21 -11.93
C LEU A 162 2.33 4.88 -12.74
N LYS A 163 2.40 5.29 -14.01
CA LYS A 163 3.62 5.13 -14.83
C LYS A 163 4.78 5.99 -14.33
N ALA A 164 4.49 7.12 -13.67
CA ALA A 164 5.50 8.06 -13.17
C ALA A 164 6.11 7.64 -11.81
N PHE A 165 5.54 6.68 -11.11
CA PHE A 165 6.10 6.09 -9.88
C PHE A 165 7.18 5.06 -10.23
#